data_e31be20f54a40402bbb3ffc3c91ee266
#
_entry.id   e31be20f54a40402bbb3ffc3c91ee266
#
_cell.length_a   1.000
_cell.length_b   1.000
_cell.length_c   1.000
_cell.angle_alpha   90.00
_cell.angle_beta   90.00
_cell.angle_gamma   90.00
#
_symmetry.space_group_name_H-M   'P 1'
#
loop_
_entity.id
_entity.type
_entity.pdbx_description
1 polymer ?
#
loop_
_entity_poly.entity_id
_entity_poly.type
_entity_poly.pdbx_seq_one_letter_code
_entity_poly.pdbx_strand_id
1 'polypeptide(L)'
;PVINTMFAFAKIRGAESIYDTKGGLMHGPGGESYYAAIWANDQAEYINPFFPYLGYEVGNRSALCSYEHFARFMNPEYKPLPSSIIAEGIDVWAGAGDRGDAAMVAYGASRYALSKGDKAEAEKLWPLIEWCLEYCRRNLNKSGVVASDADELENRFPAGKANLCTSSLYYDALISAGYLGKDLGKPVAAYARQATALKKNIDRYFGGTVEGFDTYK
;
A
#
# COMPACT_ATOMS: atom_id res chain seq x y z
N PRO A 1 -17.83 17.42 19.75
CA PRO A 1 -16.76 17.20 20.75
C PRO A 1 -16.09 15.83 20.59
N VAL A 2 -16.82 14.71 20.61
CA VAL A 2 -16.24 13.35 20.55
C VAL A 2 -15.41 13.15 19.29
N ILE A 3 -15.91 13.48 18.11
CA ILE A 3 -15.19 13.32 16.83
C ILE A 3 -13.88 14.12 16.82
N ASN A 4 -13.91 15.36 17.33
CA ASN A 4 -12.71 16.19 17.42
C ASN A 4 -11.67 15.57 18.37
N THR A 5 -12.13 15.01 19.48
CA THR A 5 -11.24 14.31 20.43
C THR A 5 -10.65 13.05 19.81
N MET A 6 -11.46 12.25 19.12
CA MET A 6 -10.99 11.06 18.39
C MET A 6 -9.95 11.42 17.33
N PHE A 7 -10.20 12.47 16.54
CA PHE A 7 -9.25 12.92 15.52
C PHE A 7 -7.95 13.44 16.14
N ALA A 8 -8.02 14.25 17.21
CA ALA A 8 -6.84 14.69 17.93
C ALA A 8 -6.03 13.53 18.52
N PHE A 9 -6.73 12.52 19.06
CA PHE A 9 -6.10 11.30 19.55
C PHE A 9 -5.41 10.50 18.45
N ALA A 10 -6.08 10.30 17.31
CA ALA A 10 -5.50 9.63 16.15
C ALA A 10 -4.23 10.34 15.63
N LYS A 11 -4.22 11.68 15.62
CA LYS A 11 -3.03 12.47 15.28
C LYS A 11 -1.85 12.15 16.20
N ILE A 12 -2.07 12.13 17.50
CA ILE A 12 -1.05 11.83 18.50
C ILE A 12 -0.54 10.40 18.30
N ARG A 13 -1.44 9.42 18.21
CA ARG A 13 -1.10 8.01 18.02
C ARG A 13 -0.30 7.76 16.74
N GLY A 14 -0.69 8.41 15.65
CA GLY A 14 0.05 8.32 14.39
C GLY A 14 1.44 8.95 14.45
N ALA A 15 1.61 10.04 15.20
CA ALA A 15 2.87 10.79 15.26
C ALA A 15 3.88 10.23 16.27
N GLU A 16 3.42 9.62 17.38
CA GLU A 16 4.30 9.18 18.48
C GLU A 16 5.19 7.99 18.14
N SER A 17 4.88 7.24 17.10
CA SER A 17 5.61 6.06 16.68
C SER A 17 6.63 6.33 15.57
N ILE A 18 7.04 7.57 15.37
CA ILE A 18 8.08 7.94 14.41
C ILE A 18 9.43 7.95 15.13
N TYR A 19 10.37 7.15 14.63
CA TYR A 19 11.71 7.01 15.17
C TYR A 19 12.74 7.59 14.20
N ASP A 20 13.75 8.29 14.75
CA ASP A 20 14.94 8.68 13.99
C ASP A 20 15.96 7.54 14.07
N THR A 21 16.09 6.80 12.98
CA THR A 21 16.93 5.60 12.88
C THR A 21 18.09 5.84 11.93
N LYS A 22 19.05 4.92 11.87
CA LYS A 22 20.14 4.96 10.88
C LYS A 22 19.61 4.89 9.43
N GLY A 23 18.46 4.30 9.21
CA GLY A 23 17.79 4.23 7.92
C GLY A 23 16.95 5.47 7.59
N GLY A 24 16.89 6.46 8.49
CA GLY A 24 16.08 7.66 8.38
C GLY A 24 14.87 7.66 9.32
N LEU A 25 13.95 8.57 9.12
CA LEU A 25 12.71 8.63 9.89
C LEU A 25 11.81 7.45 9.51
N MET A 26 11.46 6.63 10.49
CA MET A 26 10.59 5.46 10.30
C MET A 26 9.43 5.50 11.28
N HIS A 27 8.23 5.30 10.77
CA HIS A 27 7.06 5.03 11.59
C HIS A 27 7.01 3.52 11.86
N GLY A 28 7.16 3.11 13.10
CA GLY A 28 7.03 1.71 13.52
C GLY A 28 5.66 1.48 14.15
N PRO A 29 4.93 0.41 13.79
CA PRO A 29 3.63 0.11 14.41
C PRO A 29 3.77 -0.35 15.86
N GLY A 30 5.00 -0.68 16.27
CA GLY A 30 5.30 -1.27 17.56
C GLY A 30 5.13 -2.79 17.55
N GLY A 31 5.52 -3.41 18.64
CA GLY A 31 5.36 -4.83 18.88
C GLY A 31 6.63 -5.65 18.64
N GLU A 32 6.98 -6.43 19.64
CA GLU A 32 8.04 -7.43 19.68
C GLU A 32 9.39 -7.01 19.05
N SER A 33 9.96 -7.91 18.22
CA SER A 33 11.28 -7.73 17.61
C SER A 33 11.30 -6.73 16.45
N TYR A 34 10.16 -6.36 15.92
CA TYR A 34 10.02 -5.46 14.75
C TYR A 34 9.63 -4.05 15.15
N TYR A 35 10.06 -3.62 16.31
CA TYR A 35 9.67 -2.40 16.98
C TYR A 35 9.85 -1.12 16.14
N ALA A 36 10.95 -1.00 15.43
CA ALA A 36 11.27 0.13 14.55
C ALA A 36 11.31 -0.31 13.07
N ALA A 37 10.44 -1.23 12.69
CA ALA A 37 10.29 -1.68 11.32
C ALA A 37 9.17 -0.92 10.61
N ILE A 38 9.30 -0.74 9.31
CA ILE A 38 8.20 -0.32 8.44
C ILE A 38 7.52 -1.56 7.86
N TRP A 39 6.19 -1.49 7.76
CA TRP A 39 5.36 -2.54 7.19
C TRP A 39 4.52 -2.01 6.04
N ALA A 40 4.33 -2.82 4.99
CA ALA A 40 3.59 -2.39 3.81
C ALA A 40 2.14 -2.01 4.13
N ASN A 41 1.46 -2.76 5.00
CA ASN A 41 0.12 -2.43 5.45
C ASN A 41 0.13 -1.23 6.42
N ASP A 42 0.84 -1.31 7.54
CA ASP A 42 0.78 -0.29 8.59
C ASP A 42 1.25 1.09 8.10
N GLN A 43 2.38 1.15 7.40
CA GLN A 43 2.94 2.41 6.92
C GLN A 43 2.43 2.79 5.55
N ALA A 44 2.68 1.94 4.54
CA ALA A 44 2.43 2.33 3.16
C ALA A 44 0.92 2.45 2.88
N GLU A 45 0.10 1.53 3.39
CA GLU A 45 -1.34 1.52 3.16
C GLU A 45 -2.09 2.49 4.08
N TYR A 46 -1.82 2.45 5.39
CA TYR A 46 -2.66 3.15 6.37
C TYR A 46 -2.15 4.52 6.77
N ILE A 47 -0.97 4.60 7.41
CA ILE A 47 -0.55 5.85 8.04
C ILE A 47 0.01 6.88 7.07
N ASN A 48 0.78 6.46 6.07
CA ASN A 48 1.43 7.39 5.15
C ASN A 48 0.44 8.26 4.38
N PRO A 49 -0.67 7.74 3.81
CA PRO A 49 -1.68 8.57 3.16
C PRO A 49 -2.39 9.55 4.09
N PHE A 50 -2.33 9.31 5.40
CA PHE A 50 -2.95 10.15 6.41
C PHE A 50 -2.07 11.34 6.82
N PHE A 51 -0.74 11.21 6.80
CA PHE A 51 0.18 12.25 7.25
C PHE A 51 0.00 13.62 6.57
N PRO A 52 -0.27 13.74 5.27
CA PRO A 52 -0.50 15.03 4.65
C PRO A 52 -1.67 15.81 5.27
N TYR A 53 -2.72 15.12 5.70
CA TYR A 53 -3.88 15.75 6.36
C TYR A 53 -3.57 16.28 7.76
N LEU A 54 -2.50 15.82 8.38
CA LEU A 54 -2.07 16.29 9.70
C LEU A 54 -1.28 17.59 9.63
N GLY A 55 -0.75 17.94 8.46
CA GLY A 55 0.17 19.06 8.31
C GLY A 55 1.45 18.90 9.13
N TYR A 56 1.87 17.65 9.37
CA TYR A 56 3.01 17.32 10.23
C TYR A 56 4.19 16.86 9.38
N GLU A 57 5.19 17.73 9.23
CA GLU A 57 6.29 17.53 8.30
C GLU A 57 7.13 16.29 8.62
N VAL A 58 7.35 15.98 9.91
CA VAL A 58 8.08 14.76 10.32
C VAL A 58 7.33 13.51 9.86
N GLY A 59 5.98 13.51 9.92
CA GLY A 59 5.16 12.43 9.39
C GLY A 59 5.31 12.28 7.88
N ASN A 60 5.26 13.39 7.13
CA ASN A 60 5.46 13.36 5.68
C ASN A 60 6.85 12.84 5.30
N ARG A 61 7.90 13.27 6.01
CA ARG A 61 9.26 12.77 5.80
C ARG A 61 9.38 11.27 6.11
N SER A 62 8.74 10.78 7.17
CA SER A 62 8.73 9.35 7.48
C SER A 62 8.00 8.54 6.41
N ALA A 63 6.92 9.07 5.83
CA ALA A 63 6.22 8.45 4.72
C ALA A 63 7.13 8.32 3.49
N LEU A 64 7.77 9.39 3.08
CA LEU A 64 8.72 9.37 1.96
C LEU A 64 9.85 8.38 2.19
N CYS A 65 10.46 8.40 3.39
CA CYS A 65 11.52 7.49 3.77
C CYS A 65 11.08 6.02 3.61
N SER A 66 9.88 5.68 4.08
CA SER A 66 9.37 4.31 3.95
C SER A 66 9.18 3.89 2.49
N TYR A 67 8.62 4.75 1.64
CA TYR A 67 8.49 4.46 0.20
C TYR A 67 9.84 4.33 -0.50
N GLU A 68 10.83 5.15 -0.13
CA GLU A 68 12.21 5.03 -0.63
C GLU A 68 12.84 3.68 -0.25
N HIS A 69 12.57 3.18 0.95
CA HIS A 69 13.00 1.86 1.36
C HIS A 69 12.35 0.77 0.52
N PHE A 70 11.05 0.80 0.30
CA PHE A 70 10.38 -0.17 -0.59
C PHE A 70 10.88 -0.08 -2.03
N ALA A 71 11.16 1.12 -2.54
CA ALA A 71 11.69 1.31 -3.89
C ALA A 71 13.04 0.60 -4.13
N ARG A 72 13.85 0.40 -3.11
CA ARG A 72 15.13 -0.33 -3.21
C ARG A 72 14.98 -1.80 -3.56
N PHE A 73 13.79 -2.37 -3.37
CA PHE A 73 13.48 -3.76 -3.69
C PHE A 73 12.82 -3.94 -5.06
N MET A 74 12.60 -2.85 -5.81
CA MET A 74 12.21 -2.97 -7.21
C MET A 74 13.29 -3.74 -7.98
N ASN A 75 12.86 -4.70 -8.77
CA ASN A 75 13.78 -5.57 -9.53
C ASN A 75 13.19 -5.86 -10.92
N PRO A 76 14.05 -6.16 -11.92
CA PRO A 76 13.59 -6.38 -13.29
C PRO A 76 12.80 -7.69 -13.48
N GLU A 77 12.94 -8.63 -12.56
CA GLU A 77 12.23 -9.91 -12.57
C GLU A 77 10.84 -9.80 -11.96
N TYR A 78 10.46 -8.66 -11.37
CA TYR A 78 9.21 -8.47 -10.65
C TYR A 78 8.98 -9.52 -9.56
N LYS A 79 10.01 -9.77 -8.71
CA LYS A 79 9.87 -10.56 -7.50
C LYS A 79 9.14 -9.76 -6.43
N PRO A 80 8.44 -10.42 -5.49
CA PRO A 80 7.69 -9.75 -4.43
C PRO A 80 8.53 -8.75 -3.64
N LEU A 81 7.89 -7.65 -3.21
CA LEU A 81 8.45 -6.76 -2.20
C LEU A 81 8.44 -7.47 -0.83
N PRO A 82 9.39 -7.14 0.07
CA PRO A 82 9.30 -7.61 1.44
C PRO A 82 8.08 -6.98 2.13
N SER A 83 7.47 -7.71 3.05
CA SER A 83 6.35 -7.20 3.84
C SER A 83 6.79 -6.18 4.89
N SER A 84 8.01 -6.33 5.39
CA SER A 84 8.61 -5.41 6.37
C SER A 84 10.08 -5.17 6.11
N ILE A 85 10.52 -3.94 6.42
CA ILE A 85 11.91 -3.51 6.34
C ILE A 85 12.30 -2.96 7.72
N ILE A 86 13.37 -3.52 8.31
CA ILE A 86 13.79 -3.22 9.67
C ILE A 86 14.66 -1.96 9.71
N ALA A 87 14.66 -1.30 10.83
CA ALA A 87 15.12 0.07 11.14
C ALA A 87 16.29 0.65 10.32
N GLU A 88 17.34 -0.11 10.07
CA GLU A 88 18.48 0.35 9.28
C GLU A 88 18.27 0.19 7.76
N GLY A 89 17.14 -0.40 7.35
CA GLY A 89 16.79 -0.62 5.95
C GLY A 89 17.58 -1.73 5.26
N ILE A 90 18.23 -2.61 6.01
CA ILE A 90 19.03 -3.73 5.50
C ILE A 90 18.40 -5.10 5.74
N ASP A 91 17.74 -5.29 6.87
CA ASP A 91 17.01 -6.52 7.17
C ASP A 91 15.56 -6.43 6.72
N VAL A 92 15.00 -7.57 6.32
CA VAL A 92 13.63 -7.67 5.84
C VAL A 92 12.91 -8.86 6.45
N TRP A 93 11.57 -8.77 6.48
CA TRP A 93 10.71 -9.89 6.77
C TRP A 93 9.74 -10.13 5.60
N ALA A 94 9.64 -11.38 5.19
CA ALA A 94 8.73 -11.86 4.15
C ALA A 94 8.22 -13.29 4.47
N GLY A 95 8.05 -13.60 5.76
CA GLY A 95 7.78 -14.96 6.23
C GLY A 95 6.44 -15.56 5.77
N ALA A 96 5.48 -14.72 5.37
CA ALA A 96 4.19 -15.18 4.84
C ALA A 96 4.13 -15.19 3.28
N GLY A 97 5.26 -14.97 2.62
CA GLY A 97 5.30 -14.79 1.16
C GLY A 97 4.74 -13.43 0.72
N ASP A 98 4.19 -13.38 -0.48
CA ASP A 98 3.51 -12.18 -0.99
C ASP A 98 2.13 -12.02 -0.33
N ARG A 99 1.95 -10.96 0.43
CA ARG A 99 0.68 -10.60 1.09
C ARG A 99 -0.14 -9.57 0.30
N GLY A 100 0.27 -9.25 -0.92
CA GLY A 100 -0.25 -8.12 -1.67
C GLY A 100 0.51 -6.82 -1.40
N ASP A 101 1.73 -6.91 -0.88
CA ASP A 101 2.54 -5.77 -0.43
C ASP A 101 2.75 -4.72 -1.53
N ALA A 102 2.92 -5.14 -2.79
CA ALA A 102 3.00 -4.20 -3.91
C ALA A 102 1.69 -3.43 -4.15
N ALA A 103 0.52 -4.06 -3.94
CA ALA A 103 -0.76 -3.36 -4.04
C ALA A 103 -0.93 -2.33 -2.92
N MET A 104 -0.53 -2.67 -1.69
CA MET A 104 -0.52 -1.77 -0.53
C MET A 104 0.36 -0.55 -0.80
N VAL A 105 1.58 -0.77 -1.28
CA VAL A 105 2.54 0.30 -1.60
C VAL A 105 2.02 1.19 -2.74
N ALA A 106 1.50 0.60 -3.83
CA ALA A 106 0.95 1.38 -4.94
C ALA A 106 -0.23 2.26 -4.52
N TYR A 107 -1.16 1.68 -3.75
CA TYR A 107 -2.30 2.38 -3.18
C TYR A 107 -1.85 3.54 -2.30
N GLY A 108 -1.01 3.25 -1.31
CA GLY A 108 -0.59 4.24 -0.33
C GLY A 108 0.25 5.35 -0.93
N ALA A 109 1.24 5.04 -1.78
CA ALA A 109 2.09 6.04 -2.42
C ALA A 109 1.28 6.96 -3.35
N SER A 110 0.32 6.42 -4.11
CA SER A 110 -0.55 7.23 -4.97
C SER A 110 -1.45 8.16 -4.15
N ARG A 111 -2.04 7.67 -3.08
CA ARG A 111 -2.88 8.44 -2.16
C ARG A 111 -2.09 9.51 -1.41
N TYR A 112 -0.90 9.16 -0.91
CA TYR A 112 0.00 10.12 -0.28
C TYR A 112 0.33 11.27 -1.23
N ALA A 113 0.80 10.96 -2.44
CA ALA A 113 1.19 11.97 -3.43
C ALA A 113 0.04 12.91 -3.82
N LEU A 114 -1.17 12.35 -4.02
CA LEU A 114 -2.38 13.14 -4.29
C LEU A 114 -2.75 14.05 -3.11
N SER A 115 -2.67 13.54 -1.87
CA SER A 115 -3.03 14.30 -0.67
C SER A 115 -2.00 15.38 -0.33
N LYS A 116 -0.71 15.09 -0.56
CA LYS A 116 0.39 16.03 -0.33
C LYS A 116 0.39 17.17 -1.35
N GLY A 117 0.05 16.87 -2.61
CA GLY A 117 0.01 17.85 -3.69
C GLY A 117 1.37 18.42 -4.08
N ASP A 118 2.47 17.80 -3.65
CA ASP A 118 3.84 18.17 -4.03
C ASP A 118 4.25 17.44 -5.30
N LYS A 119 4.46 18.19 -6.39
CA LYS A 119 4.78 17.59 -7.69
C LYS A 119 6.15 16.93 -7.69
N ALA A 120 7.14 17.48 -7.00
CA ALA A 120 8.49 16.93 -6.98
C ALA A 120 8.54 15.60 -6.22
N GLU A 121 7.84 15.51 -5.08
CA GLU A 121 7.67 14.27 -4.35
C GLU A 121 6.88 13.23 -5.17
N ALA A 122 5.83 13.64 -5.85
CA ALA A 122 5.04 12.77 -6.72
C ALA A 122 5.86 12.19 -7.88
N GLU A 123 6.67 13.00 -8.53
CA GLU A 123 7.62 12.54 -9.59
C GLU A 123 8.63 11.53 -9.05
N LYS A 124 9.12 11.73 -7.83
CA LYS A 124 10.05 10.82 -7.16
C LYS A 124 9.43 9.47 -6.81
N LEU A 125 8.16 9.47 -6.41
CA LEU A 125 7.40 8.26 -6.08
C LEU A 125 6.88 7.51 -7.32
N TRP A 126 6.74 8.18 -8.45
CA TRP A 126 6.13 7.62 -9.65
C TRP A 126 6.75 6.30 -10.12
N PRO A 127 8.08 6.11 -10.18
CA PRO A 127 8.68 4.84 -10.58
C PRO A 127 8.27 3.65 -9.70
N LEU A 128 8.16 3.87 -8.39
CA LEU A 128 7.70 2.85 -7.45
C LEU A 128 6.23 2.49 -7.71
N ILE A 129 5.38 3.50 -7.90
CA ILE A 129 3.97 3.30 -8.21
C ILE A 129 3.80 2.49 -9.49
N GLU A 130 4.48 2.86 -10.58
CA GLU A 130 4.43 2.14 -11.84
C GLU A 130 4.90 0.68 -11.70
N TRP A 131 6.01 0.48 -11.00
CA TRP A 131 6.55 -0.86 -10.78
C TRP A 131 5.56 -1.74 -10.01
N CYS A 132 4.98 -1.22 -8.94
CA CYS A 132 4.00 -1.95 -8.13
C CYS A 132 2.72 -2.26 -8.92
N LEU A 133 2.21 -1.33 -9.73
CA LEU A 133 1.06 -1.57 -10.60
C LEU A 133 1.36 -2.64 -11.64
N GLU A 134 2.54 -2.62 -12.24
CA GLU A 134 2.96 -3.63 -13.21
C GLU A 134 3.17 -4.99 -12.54
N TYR A 135 3.72 -5.03 -11.31
CA TYR A 135 3.80 -6.24 -10.50
C TYR A 135 2.41 -6.88 -10.33
N CYS A 136 1.43 -6.11 -9.85
CA CYS A 136 0.07 -6.60 -9.66
C CYS A 136 -0.55 -7.07 -10.98
N ARG A 137 -0.33 -6.36 -12.09
CA ARG A 137 -0.81 -6.76 -13.42
C ARG A 137 -0.25 -8.11 -13.86
N ARG A 138 1.04 -8.38 -13.60
CA ARG A 138 1.69 -9.66 -13.94
C ARG A 138 1.19 -10.81 -13.08
N ASN A 139 0.73 -10.52 -11.87
CA ASN A 139 0.19 -11.51 -10.93
C ASN A 139 -1.33 -11.69 -11.04
N LEU A 140 -1.99 -11.17 -12.09
CA LEU A 140 -3.39 -11.50 -12.35
C LEU A 140 -3.52 -12.98 -12.70
N ASN A 141 -4.38 -13.69 -11.94
CA ASN A 141 -4.71 -15.08 -12.22
C ASN A 141 -5.66 -15.21 -13.44
N LYS A 142 -6.04 -16.44 -13.79
CA LYS A 142 -6.94 -16.71 -14.91
C LYS A 142 -8.33 -16.07 -14.78
N SER A 143 -8.75 -15.74 -13.56
CA SER A 143 -10.00 -15.02 -13.28
C SER A 143 -9.83 -13.50 -13.32
N GLY A 144 -8.61 -13.01 -13.53
CA GLY A 144 -8.30 -11.59 -13.63
C GLY A 144 -8.35 -10.83 -12.31
N VAL A 145 -8.12 -11.52 -11.18
CA VAL A 145 -7.87 -10.95 -9.86
C VAL A 145 -6.44 -11.20 -9.43
N VAL A 146 -5.88 -10.41 -8.53
CA VAL A 146 -4.47 -10.51 -8.15
C VAL A 146 -4.24 -11.74 -7.29
N ALA A 147 -3.29 -12.59 -7.71
CA ALA A 147 -2.81 -13.71 -6.92
C ALA A 147 -1.83 -13.21 -5.84
N SER A 148 -1.89 -13.84 -4.67
CA SER A 148 -0.97 -13.61 -3.54
C SER A 148 -0.84 -14.90 -2.73
N ASP A 149 0.24 -15.02 -1.95
CA ASP A 149 0.47 -16.21 -1.10
C ASP A 149 -0.36 -16.14 0.19
N ALA A 150 -0.58 -14.94 0.68
CA ALA A 150 -1.32 -14.63 1.89
C ALA A 150 -2.05 -13.29 1.74
N ASP A 151 -2.71 -12.87 2.80
CA ASP A 151 -3.18 -11.50 3.00
C ASP A 151 -2.37 -10.81 4.12
N GLU A 152 -2.76 -9.59 4.49
CA GLU A 152 -2.12 -8.83 5.57
C GLU A 152 -2.16 -9.54 6.93
N LEU A 153 -3.04 -10.52 7.11
CA LEU A 153 -3.15 -11.32 8.34
C LEU A 153 -2.16 -12.50 8.40
N GLU A 154 -1.27 -12.64 7.40
CA GLU A 154 -0.10 -13.52 7.46
C GLU A 154 -0.45 -15.00 7.67
N ASN A 155 -1.47 -15.47 6.98
CA ASN A 155 -1.99 -16.84 7.12
C ASN A 155 -2.57 -17.18 8.51
N ARG A 156 -2.91 -16.22 9.35
CA ARG A 156 -3.63 -16.46 10.60
C ARG A 156 -5.02 -16.99 10.36
N PHE A 157 -5.60 -16.68 9.21
CA PHE A 157 -6.81 -17.28 8.67
C PHE A 157 -6.51 -17.88 7.29
N PRO A 158 -7.25 -18.90 6.85
CA PRO A 158 -7.07 -19.46 5.53
C PRO A 158 -7.26 -18.38 4.46
N ALA A 159 -6.21 -18.05 3.76
CA ALA A 159 -6.24 -17.22 2.56
C ALA A 159 -6.28 -18.14 1.33
N GLY A 160 -7.04 -17.79 0.32
CA GLY A 160 -7.00 -18.45 -0.98
C GLY A 160 -5.74 -18.06 -1.78
N LYS A 161 -5.67 -18.54 -3.02
CA LYS A 161 -4.61 -18.15 -3.97
C LYS A 161 -4.75 -16.71 -4.49
N ALA A 162 -5.79 -16.01 -4.09
CA ALA A 162 -6.06 -14.60 -4.33
C ALA A 162 -6.96 -14.11 -3.22
N ASN A 163 -6.80 -12.88 -2.78
CA ASN A 163 -7.66 -12.31 -1.75
C ASN A 163 -8.30 -11.01 -2.21
N LEU A 164 -9.44 -10.69 -1.60
CA LEU A 164 -10.24 -9.52 -1.92
C LEU A 164 -9.47 -8.22 -1.60
N CYS A 165 -8.74 -8.20 -0.48
CA CYS A 165 -7.97 -7.06 -0.03
C CYS A 165 -6.98 -6.61 -1.11
N THR A 166 -6.06 -7.50 -1.53
CA THR A 166 -5.05 -7.21 -2.55
C THR A 166 -5.66 -6.69 -3.86
N SER A 167 -6.75 -7.35 -4.32
CA SER A 167 -7.41 -6.94 -5.57
C SER A 167 -8.12 -5.59 -5.44
N SER A 168 -8.68 -5.29 -4.26
CA SER A 168 -9.33 -4.00 -3.99
C SER A 168 -8.32 -2.86 -3.91
N LEU A 169 -7.19 -3.10 -3.25
CA LEU A 169 -6.09 -2.13 -3.19
C LEU A 169 -5.49 -1.85 -4.58
N TYR A 170 -5.28 -2.90 -5.38
CA TYR A 170 -4.84 -2.72 -6.76
C TYR A 170 -5.85 -1.93 -7.60
N TYR A 171 -7.15 -2.17 -7.41
CA TYR A 171 -8.20 -1.39 -8.07
C TYR A 171 -8.11 0.10 -7.75
N ASP A 172 -8.03 0.46 -6.47
CA ASP A 172 -7.91 1.86 -6.06
C ASP A 172 -6.57 2.47 -6.49
N ALA A 173 -5.48 1.72 -6.41
CA ALA A 173 -4.17 2.16 -6.89
C ALA A 173 -4.20 2.53 -8.38
N LEU A 174 -4.88 1.76 -9.24
CA LEU A 174 -5.07 2.09 -10.66
C LEU A 174 -5.84 3.41 -10.84
N ILE A 175 -6.89 3.64 -10.03
CA ILE A 175 -7.67 4.87 -10.07
C ILE A 175 -6.82 6.06 -9.61
N SER A 176 -6.20 5.94 -8.44
CA SER A 176 -5.40 6.99 -7.83
C SER A 176 -4.18 7.36 -8.66
N ALA A 177 -3.43 6.35 -9.15
CA ALA A 177 -2.32 6.56 -10.07
C ALA A 177 -2.76 7.13 -11.42
N GLY A 178 -3.98 6.81 -11.86
CA GLY A 178 -4.57 7.40 -13.06
C GLY A 178 -4.74 8.91 -12.96
N TYR A 179 -5.23 9.40 -11.82
CA TYR A 179 -5.32 10.83 -11.54
C TYR A 179 -3.93 11.46 -11.39
N LEU A 180 -3.10 10.89 -10.54
CA LEU A 180 -1.74 11.39 -10.28
C LEU A 180 -0.91 11.48 -11.57
N GLY A 181 -0.89 10.40 -12.35
CA GLY A 181 -0.10 10.35 -13.57
C GLY A 181 -0.61 11.32 -14.65
N LYS A 182 -1.93 11.59 -14.70
CA LYS A 182 -2.47 12.63 -15.57
C LYS A 182 -1.90 14.01 -15.20
N ASP A 183 -1.84 14.34 -13.90
CA ASP A 183 -1.29 15.61 -13.43
C ASP A 183 0.23 15.70 -13.66
N LEU A 184 0.92 14.56 -13.67
CA LEU A 184 2.35 14.46 -13.97
C LEU A 184 2.66 14.33 -15.48
N GLY A 185 1.64 14.25 -16.35
CA GLY A 185 1.84 14.04 -17.79
C GLY A 185 2.33 12.64 -18.17
N LYS A 186 2.05 11.63 -17.36
CA LYS A 186 2.44 10.23 -17.59
C LYS A 186 1.42 9.48 -18.47
N PRO A 187 1.81 8.38 -19.13
CA PRO A 187 0.94 7.60 -20.03
C PRO A 187 0.00 6.66 -19.25
N VAL A 188 -1.06 7.18 -18.64
CA VAL A 188 -2.00 6.44 -17.77
C VAL A 188 -3.28 5.97 -18.45
N ALA A 189 -3.42 6.10 -19.77
CA ALA A 189 -4.67 5.79 -20.48
C ALA A 189 -5.16 4.33 -20.31
N ALA A 190 -4.26 3.40 -19.96
CA ALA A 190 -4.61 2.01 -19.73
C ALA A 190 -5.24 1.76 -18.33
N TYR A 191 -4.92 2.56 -17.34
CA TYR A 191 -5.30 2.31 -15.94
C TYR A 191 -6.81 2.29 -15.72
N ALA A 192 -7.54 3.23 -16.31
CA ALA A 192 -9.01 3.26 -16.20
C ALA A 192 -9.67 2.00 -16.77
N ARG A 193 -9.16 1.48 -17.90
CA ARG A 193 -9.66 0.23 -18.49
C ARG A 193 -9.32 -0.98 -17.62
N GLN A 194 -8.10 -1.03 -17.08
CA GLN A 194 -7.66 -2.09 -16.16
C GLN A 194 -8.52 -2.10 -14.91
N ALA A 195 -8.76 -0.94 -14.30
CA ALA A 195 -9.62 -0.80 -13.12
C ALA A 195 -11.06 -1.27 -13.40
N THR A 196 -11.64 -0.87 -14.54
CA THR A 196 -12.99 -1.30 -14.93
C THR A 196 -13.07 -2.82 -15.10
N ALA A 197 -12.07 -3.43 -15.72
CA ALA A 197 -12.02 -4.88 -15.90
C ALA A 197 -11.83 -5.59 -14.56
N LEU A 198 -10.92 -5.10 -13.73
CA LEU A 198 -10.63 -5.67 -12.42
C LEU A 198 -11.87 -5.64 -11.50
N LYS A 199 -12.60 -4.53 -11.45
CA LYS A 199 -13.84 -4.42 -10.67
C LYS A 199 -14.84 -5.53 -11.03
N LYS A 200 -15.09 -5.74 -12.32
CA LYS A 200 -15.98 -6.82 -12.79
C LYS A 200 -15.48 -8.21 -12.39
N ASN A 201 -14.15 -8.39 -12.40
CA ASN A 201 -13.55 -9.67 -12.02
C ASN A 201 -13.63 -9.90 -10.51
N ILE A 202 -13.45 -8.85 -9.70
CA ILE A 202 -13.66 -8.88 -8.24
C ILE A 202 -15.08 -9.33 -7.93
N ASP A 203 -16.08 -8.65 -8.51
CA ASP A 203 -17.50 -8.99 -8.30
C ASP A 203 -17.80 -10.45 -8.69
N ARG A 204 -17.22 -10.94 -9.78
CA ARG A 204 -17.42 -12.32 -10.26
C ARG A 204 -16.70 -13.35 -9.40
N TYR A 205 -15.48 -13.05 -8.94
CA TYR A 205 -14.63 -14.04 -8.27
C TYR A 205 -14.92 -14.14 -6.77
N PHE A 206 -15.12 -13.01 -6.11
CA PHE A 206 -15.36 -12.96 -4.67
C PHE A 206 -16.83 -12.77 -4.30
N GLY A 207 -17.68 -12.31 -5.22
CA GLY A 207 -19.09 -12.09 -4.97
C GLY A 207 -19.82 -13.39 -4.62
N GLY A 208 -20.76 -13.31 -3.72
CA GLY A 208 -21.59 -14.44 -3.28
C GLY A 208 -22.67 -14.01 -2.33
N THR A 209 -23.52 -14.96 -1.96
CA THR A 209 -24.57 -14.75 -0.96
C THR A 209 -24.18 -15.46 0.33
N VAL A 210 -24.14 -14.75 1.44
CA VAL A 210 -23.86 -15.27 2.78
C VAL A 210 -25.04 -14.91 3.67
N GLU A 211 -25.66 -15.90 4.30
CA GLU A 211 -26.83 -15.72 5.18
C GLU A 211 -27.97 -14.90 4.54
N GLY A 212 -28.15 -15.01 3.21
CA GLY A 212 -29.18 -14.29 2.47
C GLY A 212 -28.80 -12.88 2.03
N PHE A 213 -27.59 -12.41 2.31
CA PHE A 213 -27.07 -11.12 1.90
C PHE A 213 -26.09 -11.27 0.74
N ASP A 214 -26.26 -10.45 -0.30
CA ASP A 214 -25.25 -10.34 -1.35
C ASP A 214 -24.02 -9.61 -0.82
N THR A 215 -22.87 -10.27 -0.87
CA THR A 215 -21.62 -9.80 -0.29
C THR A 215 -20.42 -10.42 -0.99
N TYR A 216 -19.23 -10.17 -0.47
CA TYR A 216 -18.00 -10.86 -0.88
C TYR A 216 -17.63 -11.96 0.13
N LYS A 217 -16.95 -13.01 -0.37
CA LYS A 217 -16.50 -14.16 0.42
C LYS A 217 -15.08 -14.57 0.00
#